data_e938e86c26ef1c61893009f224d742fa
#
_entry.id   e938e86c26ef1c61893009f224d742fa
#
_cell.length_a   1.000
_cell.length_b   1.000
_cell.length_c   1.000
_cell.angle_alpha   90.00
_cell.angle_beta   90.00
_cell.angle_gamma   90.00
#
_symmetry.space_group_name_H-M   'P 1'
#
loop_
_entity.id
_entity.type
_entity.pdbx_description
1 polymer ?
#
loop_
_entity_poly.entity_id
_entity_poly.type
_entity_poly.pdbx_seq_one_letter_code
_entity_poly.pdbx_strand_id
1 'polypeptide(L)'
;DTAFFDKRSKFVHYNPKTLVINNLEFDHADIFDSIKDIQKQFHHLIRTIPSDGLILSPENQQAINEVLEQGLWSAQKIIPTEQLHITDMGTSFKVESAQVDWHLLGEHNMQNGLSAIYAAHHVGVPFKVACEALNQFKGVKRRLELKHQTDKFTLYDDFAHHPSAIQTTLSGLRNKVGRAPIIAIVELRSNTMKSGVHQQTLVD
;
A
#
# COMPACT_ATOMS: atom_id res chain seq x y z
N ASP A 1 4.09 12.49 5.99
CA ASP A 1 4.67 13.81 5.66
C ASP A 1 3.86 14.98 6.17
N THR A 2 4.53 16.09 6.50
CA THR A 2 3.90 17.36 6.87
C THR A 2 3.72 18.27 5.66
N ALA A 3 2.71 19.15 5.72
CA ALA A 3 2.56 20.21 4.75
C ALA A 3 3.65 21.28 4.95
N PHE A 4 4.17 21.78 3.84
CA PHE A 4 5.27 22.77 3.86
C PHE A 4 4.90 24.06 4.61
N PHE A 5 3.65 24.51 4.47
CA PHE A 5 3.21 25.82 4.93
C PHE A 5 2.74 25.86 6.40
N ASP A 6 2.27 24.74 7.00
CA ASP A 6 1.72 24.76 8.36
C ASP A 6 2.19 23.60 9.26
N LYS A 7 3.09 22.73 8.74
CA LYS A 7 3.66 21.58 9.46
C LYS A 7 2.66 20.51 9.92
N ARG A 8 1.38 20.61 9.58
CA ARG A 8 0.42 19.52 9.80
C ARG A 8 0.61 18.42 8.77
N SER A 9 0.11 17.24 9.06
CA SER A 9 0.09 16.16 8.07
C SER A 9 -0.67 16.62 6.82
N LYS A 10 -0.04 16.51 5.64
CA LYS A 10 -0.57 17.10 4.40
C LYS A 10 -1.95 16.57 4.01
N PHE A 11 -2.29 15.34 4.40
CA PHE A 11 -3.57 14.73 4.05
C PHE A 11 -4.79 15.40 4.71
N VAL A 12 -4.65 16.14 5.83
CA VAL A 12 -5.76 16.88 6.44
C VAL A 12 -6.28 18.03 5.56
N HIS A 13 -5.50 18.42 4.56
CA HIS A 13 -5.87 19.45 3.58
C HIS A 13 -6.64 18.91 2.37
N TYR A 14 -6.74 17.59 2.20
CA TYR A 14 -7.33 16.99 0.99
C TYR A 14 -8.85 16.88 1.04
N ASN A 15 -9.45 16.89 2.24
CA ASN A 15 -10.89 16.76 2.46
C ASN A 15 -11.53 15.66 1.61
N PRO A 16 -11.06 14.40 1.71
CA PRO A 16 -11.55 13.34 0.85
C PRO A 16 -12.97 12.92 1.23
N LYS A 17 -13.77 12.53 0.25
CA LYS A 17 -15.04 11.86 0.44
C LYS A 17 -14.89 10.34 0.52
N THR A 18 -13.87 9.81 -0.15
CA THR A 18 -13.47 8.41 -0.07
C THR A 18 -12.04 8.34 0.45
N LEU A 19 -11.83 7.69 1.57
CA LEU A 19 -10.52 7.49 2.17
C LEU A 19 -10.17 6.01 2.16
N VAL A 20 -8.99 5.67 1.63
CA VAL A 20 -8.39 4.34 1.78
C VAL A 20 -7.23 4.43 2.75
N ILE A 21 -7.24 3.61 3.80
CA ILE A 21 -6.11 3.42 4.71
C ILE A 21 -5.62 1.98 4.53
N ASN A 22 -4.57 1.78 3.73
CA ASN A 22 -4.08 0.44 3.37
C ASN A 22 -3.26 -0.22 4.47
N ASN A 23 -2.36 0.54 5.10
CA ASN A 23 -1.54 0.12 6.21
C ASN A 23 -1.15 1.33 7.05
N LEU A 24 -0.72 1.08 8.28
CA LEU A 24 -0.22 2.10 9.18
C LEU A 24 0.91 1.50 10.00
N GLU A 25 2.12 1.98 9.76
CA GLU A 25 3.35 1.55 10.40
C GLU A 25 4.12 2.74 10.94
N PHE A 26 5.05 2.49 11.87
CA PHE A 26 5.94 3.53 12.37
C PHE A 26 6.99 3.89 11.32
N ASP A 27 7.00 5.13 10.91
CA ASP A 27 7.98 5.73 10.01
C ASP A 27 8.16 7.22 10.37
N HIS A 28 9.05 7.91 9.68
CA HIS A 28 9.34 9.32 9.95
C HIS A 28 9.74 9.58 11.41
N ALA A 29 10.70 8.80 11.93
CA ALA A 29 11.23 8.93 13.30
C ALA A 29 11.91 10.29 13.57
N ASP A 30 12.15 11.10 12.55
CA ASP A 30 12.59 12.48 12.64
C ASP A 30 11.47 13.47 12.99
N ILE A 31 10.19 13.04 12.93
CA ILE A 31 9.01 13.86 13.17
C ILE A 31 8.13 13.28 14.28
N PHE A 32 8.03 11.97 14.37
CA PHE A 32 7.16 11.24 15.29
C PHE A 32 7.98 10.37 16.24
N ASP A 33 7.66 10.42 17.53
CA ASP A 33 8.32 9.60 18.56
C ASP A 33 7.75 8.18 18.63
N SER A 34 6.52 8.00 18.16
CA SER A 34 5.80 6.72 18.27
C SER A 34 4.75 6.52 17.19
N ILE A 35 4.28 5.27 17.04
CA ILE A 35 3.11 4.95 16.21
C ILE A 35 1.85 5.70 16.66
N LYS A 36 1.73 6.02 17.97
CA LYS A 36 0.59 6.76 18.53
C LYS A 36 0.52 8.19 17.98
N ASP A 37 1.65 8.82 17.72
CA ASP A 37 1.69 10.15 17.13
C ASP A 37 1.18 10.12 15.69
N ILE A 38 1.56 9.09 14.93
CA ILE A 38 1.06 8.86 13.58
C ILE A 38 -0.45 8.56 13.61
N GLN A 39 -0.91 7.68 14.51
CA GLN A 39 -2.33 7.37 14.70
C GLN A 39 -3.16 8.62 15.00
N LYS A 40 -2.65 9.52 15.83
CA LYS A 40 -3.28 10.82 16.10
C LYS A 40 -3.46 11.65 14.83
N GLN A 41 -2.47 11.67 13.94
CA GLN A 41 -2.62 12.37 12.66
C GLN A 41 -3.68 11.73 11.77
N PHE A 42 -3.74 10.40 11.71
CA PHE A 42 -4.79 9.70 10.98
C PHE A 42 -6.18 9.93 11.59
N HIS A 43 -6.28 10.01 12.92
CA HIS A 43 -7.55 10.39 13.55
C HIS A 43 -7.98 11.81 13.15
N HIS A 44 -7.05 12.77 13.04
CA HIS A 44 -7.37 14.10 12.52
C HIS A 44 -7.88 14.05 11.06
N LEU A 45 -7.31 13.18 10.21
CA LEU A 45 -7.81 12.96 8.85
C LEU A 45 -9.23 12.38 8.86
N ILE A 46 -9.47 11.33 9.65
CA ILE A 46 -10.80 10.69 9.75
C ILE A 46 -11.89 11.70 10.09
N ARG A 47 -11.61 12.65 10.99
CA ARG A 47 -12.55 13.72 11.35
C ARG A 47 -12.87 14.70 10.22
N THR A 48 -12.08 14.72 9.14
CA THR A 48 -12.37 15.56 7.96
C THR A 48 -13.29 14.88 6.95
N ILE A 49 -13.52 13.57 7.11
CA ILE A 49 -14.40 12.81 6.20
C ILE A 49 -15.86 13.20 6.49
N PRO A 50 -16.64 13.61 5.49
CA PRO A 50 -18.03 13.98 5.68
C PRO A 50 -18.89 12.74 6.06
N SER A 51 -20.06 12.98 6.67
CA SER A 51 -20.95 11.91 7.13
C SER A 51 -21.46 11.00 6.00
N ASP A 52 -21.51 11.50 4.76
CA ASP A 52 -21.84 10.75 3.55
C ASP A 52 -20.60 10.18 2.83
N GLY A 53 -19.43 10.27 3.48
CA GLY A 53 -18.18 9.71 2.99
C GLY A 53 -17.98 8.25 3.39
N LEU A 54 -16.92 7.64 2.86
CA LEU A 54 -16.57 6.25 3.13
C LEU A 54 -15.08 6.10 3.47
N ILE A 55 -14.80 5.35 4.54
CA ILE A 55 -13.47 4.90 4.88
C ILE A 55 -13.34 3.41 4.53
N LEU A 56 -12.31 3.09 3.77
CA LEU A 56 -11.95 1.75 3.34
C LEU A 56 -10.67 1.32 4.04
N SER A 57 -10.65 0.15 4.65
CA SER A 57 -9.47 -0.43 5.29
C SER A 57 -9.41 -1.94 5.08
N PRO A 58 -8.22 -2.56 5.02
CA PRO A 58 -8.11 -4.00 5.03
C PRO A 58 -8.46 -4.59 6.40
N GLU A 59 -8.70 -5.89 6.43
CA GLU A 59 -8.89 -6.64 7.67
C GLU A 59 -7.60 -6.73 8.50
N ASN A 60 -7.76 -7.03 9.79
CA ASN A 60 -6.67 -7.41 10.70
C ASN A 60 -5.52 -6.40 10.81
N GLN A 61 -5.80 -5.11 10.64
CA GLN A 61 -4.83 -4.03 10.80
C GLN A 61 -5.01 -3.35 12.16
N GLN A 62 -4.34 -3.87 13.20
CA GLN A 62 -4.50 -3.37 14.57
C GLN A 62 -4.30 -1.85 14.68
N ALA A 63 -3.23 -1.32 14.07
CA ALA A 63 -2.93 0.11 14.14
C ALA A 63 -4.01 0.98 13.50
N ILE A 64 -4.68 0.50 12.45
CA ILE A 64 -5.81 1.18 11.82
C ILE A 64 -7.06 1.08 12.70
N ASN A 65 -7.36 -0.12 13.23
CA ASN A 65 -8.51 -0.33 14.12
C ASN A 65 -8.44 0.59 15.34
N GLU A 66 -7.28 0.71 15.97
CA GLU A 66 -7.06 1.62 17.11
C GLU A 66 -7.32 3.10 16.76
N VAL A 67 -7.11 3.50 15.50
CA VAL A 67 -7.45 4.86 15.03
C VAL A 67 -8.96 5.02 14.86
N LEU A 68 -9.63 4.02 14.27
CA LEU A 68 -11.07 4.04 14.03
C LEU A 68 -11.88 3.98 15.32
N GLU A 69 -11.40 3.25 16.32
CA GLU A 69 -11.99 3.16 17.67
C GLU A 69 -11.98 4.50 18.44
N GLN A 70 -11.09 5.43 18.08
CA GLN A 70 -11.07 6.78 18.69
C GLN A 70 -12.28 7.62 18.31
N GLY A 71 -13.02 7.23 17.28
CA GLY A 71 -14.26 7.86 16.82
C GLY A 71 -14.36 7.86 15.30
N LEU A 72 -15.56 7.58 14.82
CA LEU A 72 -15.89 7.45 13.40
C LEU A 72 -17.25 8.14 13.14
N TRP A 73 -17.29 9.03 12.15
CA TRP A 73 -18.47 9.84 11.82
C TRP A 73 -19.00 9.59 10.41
N SER A 74 -18.33 8.76 9.64
CA SER A 74 -18.68 8.35 8.28
C SER A 74 -18.81 6.83 8.20
N ALA A 75 -19.32 6.31 7.10
CA ALA A 75 -19.39 4.88 6.87
C ALA A 75 -17.98 4.27 6.80
N GLN A 76 -17.85 3.05 7.31
CA GLN A 76 -16.66 2.21 7.16
C GLN A 76 -17.02 0.96 6.36
N LYS A 77 -16.10 0.54 5.49
CA LYS A 77 -16.17 -0.76 4.83
C LYS A 77 -14.81 -1.43 4.89
N ILE A 78 -14.81 -2.65 5.41
CA ILE A 78 -13.64 -3.52 5.37
C ILE A 78 -13.49 -4.08 3.96
N ILE A 79 -12.29 -4.00 3.40
CA ILE A 79 -11.96 -4.57 2.10
C ILE A 79 -11.72 -6.07 2.30
N PRO A 80 -12.52 -6.95 1.69
CA PRO A 80 -12.39 -8.40 1.89
C PRO A 80 -11.13 -8.92 1.19
N THR A 81 -10.11 -9.27 1.96
CA THR A 81 -8.87 -9.86 1.44
C THR A 81 -9.01 -11.34 1.06
N GLU A 82 -10.06 -12.01 1.54
CA GLU A 82 -10.38 -13.40 1.19
C GLU A 82 -10.61 -13.62 -0.30
N GLN A 83 -10.92 -12.56 -1.05
CA GLN A 83 -11.10 -12.61 -2.51
C GLN A 83 -9.79 -12.59 -3.29
N LEU A 84 -8.65 -12.42 -2.60
CA LEU A 84 -7.34 -12.48 -3.23
C LEU A 84 -6.93 -13.94 -3.49
N HIS A 85 -7.47 -14.54 -4.53
CA HIS A 85 -7.00 -15.82 -5.01
C HIS A 85 -5.65 -15.64 -5.71
N ILE A 86 -4.57 -15.97 -5.00
CA ILE A 86 -3.22 -15.94 -5.54
C ILE A 86 -3.09 -17.10 -6.53
N THR A 87 -3.00 -16.78 -7.82
CA THR A 87 -2.57 -17.74 -8.83
C THR A 87 -1.05 -17.92 -8.80
N ASP A 88 -0.51 -18.93 -9.48
CA ASP A 88 0.89 -19.37 -9.42
C ASP A 88 1.96 -18.27 -9.56
N MET A 89 1.60 -17.07 -9.99
CA MET A 89 2.53 -15.93 -10.13
C MET A 89 2.08 -14.67 -9.38
N GLY A 90 1.02 -14.72 -8.60
CA GLY A 90 0.55 -13.56 -7.80
C GLY A 90 0.08 -12.37 -8.62
N THR A 91 -0.46 -12.64 -9.82
CA THR A 91 -0.82 -11.57 -10.78
C THR A 91 -2.30 -11.55 -11.13
N SER A 92 -3.13 -12.37 -10.47
CA SER A 92 -4.55 -12.47 -10.77
C SER A 92 -5.37 -12.52 -9.48
N PHE A 93 -6.48 -11.79 -9.47
CA PHE A 93 -7.47 -11.81 -8.39
C PHE A 93 -8.87 -11.52 -8.92
N LYS A 94 -9.88 -11.89 -8.15
CA LYS A 94 -11.28 -11.70 -8.53
C LYS A 94 -11.98 -10.73 -7.58
N VAL A 95 -12.89 -9.94 -8.14
CA VAL A 95 -13.84 -9.12 -7.39
C VAL A 95 -15.22 -9.41 -7.94
N GLU A 96 -16.06 -10.07 -7.15
CA GLU A 96 -17.35 -10.62 -7.59
C GLU A 96 -17.19 -11.52 -8.82
N SER A 97 -17.82 -11.21 -9.95
CA SER A 97 -17.71 -11.95 -11.21
C SER A 97 -16.62 -11.42 -12.14
N ALA A 98 -15.95 -10.34 -11.78
CA ALA A 98 -14.90 -9.74 -12.60
C ALA A 98 -13.51 -10.18 -12.14
N GLN A 99 -12.57 -10.28 -13.08
CA GLN A 99 -11.20 -10.70 -12.82
C GLN A 99 -10.21 -9.61 -13.22
N VAL A 100 -9.18 -9.44 -12.42
CA VAL A 100 -8.00 -8.65 -12.74
C VAL A 100 -6.85 -9.61 -13.03
N ASP A 101 -6.25 -9.45 -14.20
CA ASP A 101 -5.02 -10.13 -14.64
C ASP A 101 -4.04 -9.03 -15.06
N TRP A 102 -2.97 -8.88 -14.30
CA TRP A 102 -1.98 -7.83 -14.56
C TRP A 102 -0.54 -8.33 -14.37
N HIS A 103 0.42 -7.49 -14.68
CA HIS A 103 1.85 -7.84 -14.57
C HIS A 103 2.49 -7.46 -13.23
N LEU A 104 1.74 -6.80 -12.32
CA LEU A 104 2.25 -6.39 -11.02
C LEU A 104 2.37 -7.60 -10.09
N LEU A 105 3.46 -7.66 -9.35
CA LEU A 105 3.80 -8.80 -8.52
C LEU A 105 3.50 -8.53 -7.05
N GLY A 106 3.15 -9.60 -6.36
CA GLY A 106 3.01 -9.63 -4.92
C GLY A 106 1.61 -9.26 -4.42
N GLU A 107 1.27 -9.87 -3.30
CA GLU A 107 -0.04 -9.73 -2.64
C GLU A 107 -0.38 -8.26 -2.30
N HIS A 108 0.63 -7.48 -1.90
CA HIS A 108 0.43 -6.05 -1.61
C HIS A 108 -0.09 -5.25 -2.81
N ASN A 109 0.33 -5.58 -4.04
CA ASN A 109 -0.22 -4.95 -5.23
C ASN A 109 -1.66 -5.38 -5.49
N MET A 110 -2.00 -6.64 -5.25
CA MET A 110 -3.39 -7.10 -5.33
C MET A 110 -4.28 -6.39 -4.30
N GLN A 111 -3.82 -6.22 -3.06
CA GLN A 111 -4.52 -5.45 -2.03
C GLN A 111 -4.70 -3.98 -2.44
N ASN A 112 -3.67 -3.34 -3.02
CA ASN A 112 -3.76 -1.99 -3.56
C ASN A 112 -4.79 -1.91 -4.70
N GLY A 113 -4.80 -2.89 -5.60
CA GLY A 113 -5.77 -2.98 -6.69
C GLY A 113 -7.20 -3.15 -6.18
N LEU A 114 -7.39 -4.04 -5.21
CA LEU A 114 -8.69 -4.26 -4.57
C LEU A 114 -9.18 -2.97 -3.90
N SER A 115 -8.31 -2.27 -3.17
CA SER A 115 -8.61 -0.99 -2.55
C SER A 115 -9.03 0.06 -3.57
N ALA A 116 -8.33 0.14 -4.70
CA ALA A 116 -8.65 1.06 -5.78
C ALA A 116 -10.02 0.75 -6.42
N ILE A 117 -10.34 -0.54 -6.63
CA ILE A 117 -11.64 -0.97 -7.15
C ILE A 117 -12.77 -0.57 -6.20
N TYR A 118 -12.63 -0.83 -4.90
CA TYR A 118 -13.66 -0.45 -3.91
C TYR A 118 -13.81 1.07 -3.79
N ALA A 119 -12.72 1.82 -3.88
CA ALA A 119 -12.78 3.29 -3.88
C ALA A 119 -13.49 3.83 -5.13
N ALA A 120 -13.20 3.28 -6.30
CA ALA A 120 -13.88 3.62 -7.55
C ALA A 120 -15.38 3.26 -7.50
N HIS A 121 -15.70 2.10 -6.93
CA HIS A 121 -17.08 1.65 -6.78
C HIS A 121 -17.90 2.59 -5.88
N HIS A 122 -17.32 3.13 -4.83
CA HIS A 122 -17.99 4.12 -3.95
C HIS A 122 -18.43 5.37 -4.71
N VAL A 123 -17.72 5.76 -5.74
CA VAL A 123 -18.09 6.92 -6.60
C VAL A 123 -18.86 6.53 -7.85
N GLY A 124 -19.45 5.32 -7.88
CA GLY A 124 -20.37 4.88 -8.92
C GLY A 124 -19.74 4.11 -10.09
N VAL A 125 -18.46 3.76 -10.05
CA VAL A 125 -17.83 2.93 -11.08
C VAL A 125 -18.21 1.45 -10.84
N PRO A 126 -18.80 0.75 -11.81
CA PRO A 126 -19.08 -0.68 -11.68
C PRO A 126 -17.79 -1.50 -11.49
N PHE A 127 -17.82 -2.55 -10.67
CA PHE A 127 -16.67 -3.42 -10.41
C PHE A 127 -16.04 -3.94 -11.71
N LYS A 128 -16.83 -4.37 -12.68
CA LYS A 128 -16.36 -4.85 -13.97
C LYS A 128 -15.50 -3.80 -14.69
N VAL A 129 -15.96 -2.55 -14.74
CA VAL A 129 -15.23 -1.45 -15.40
C VAL A 129 -13.91 -1.13 -14.66
N ALA A 130 -13.94 -1.13 -13.33
CA ALA A 130 -12.74 -0.92 -12.52
C ALA A 130 -11.71 -2.03 -12.73
N CYS A 131 -12.15 -3.31 -12.79
CA CYS A 131 -11.26 -4.45 -13.08
C CYS A 131 -10.68 -4.37 -14.50
N GLU A 132 -11.48 -4.05 -15.52
CA GLU A 132 -11.01 -3.87 -16.89
C GLU A 132 -9.97 -2.74 -17.00
N ALA A 133 -10.13 -1.66 -16.26
CA ALA A 133 -9.16 -0.57 -16.18
C ALA A 133 -7.83 -1.02 -15.56
N LEU A 134 -7.88 -1.83 -14.49
CA LEU A 134 -6.68 -2.36 -13.84
C LEU A 134 -5.92 -3.36 -14.74
N ASN A 135 -6.61 -4.14 -15.57
CA ASN A 135 -5.96 -5.02 -16.55
C ASN A 135 -5.06 -4.26 -17.54
N GLN A 136 -5.35 -2.97 -17.76
CA GLN A 136 -4.57 -2.09 -18.63
C GLN A 136 -3.53 -1.26 -17.86
N PHE A 137 -3.51 -1.33 -16.53
CA PHE A 137 -2.63 -0.54 -15.71
C PHE A 137 -1.18 -1.04 -15.79
N LYS A 138 -0.28 -0.17 -16.25
CA LYS A 138 1.13 -0.51 -16.50
C LYS A 138 2.03 -0.42 -15.28
N GLY A 139 1.47 -0.13 -14.11
CA GLY A 139 2.24 0.07 -12.88
C GLY A 139 2.73 1.50 -12.68
N VAL A 140 3.54 1.67 -11.66
CA VAL A 140 4.13 2.95 -11.26
C VAL A 140 5.64 2.87 -11.42
N LYS A 141 6.26 3.97 -11.87
CA LYS A 141 7.73 4.06 -11.93
C LYS A 141 8.35 3.73 -10.57
N ARG A 142 9.47 3.02 -10.60
CA ARG A 142 10.21 2.62 -9.41
C ARG A 142 9.38 1.76 -8.43
N ARG A 143 8.49 0.92 -8.94
CA ARG A 143 7.76 -0.13 -8.20
C ARG A 143 7.97 -1.44 -8.92
N LEU A 144 9.08 -2.11 -8.62
CA LEU A 144 9.60 -3.29 -9.31
C LEU A 144 9.63 -3.08 -10.83
N GLU A 145 10.02 -1.87 -11.24
CA GLU A 145 10.03 -1.43 -12.63
C GLU A 145 11.12 -2.18 -13.40
N LEU A 146 10.74 -2.89 -14.45
CA LEU A 146 11.69 -3.55 -15.34
C LEU A 146 12.54 -2.50 -16.08
N LYS A 147 13.84 -2.46 -15.81
CA LYS A 147 14.78 -1.54 -16.46
C LYS A 147 15.54 -2.19 -17.60
N HIS A 148 15.90 -3.45 -17.45
CA HIS A 148 16.66 -4.16 -18.46
C HIS A 148 16.46 -5.66 -18.33
N GLN A 149 16.48 -6.36 -19.44
CA GLN A 149 16.37 -7.81 -19.49
C GLN A 149 17.27 -8.38 -20.60
N THR A 150 18.02 -9.41 -20.24
CA THR A 150 18.83 -10.20 -21.15
C THR A 150 18.55 -11.69 -20.90
N ASP A 151 19.21 -12.56 -21.64
CA ASP A 151 19.24 -14.00 -21.41
C ASP A 151 19.98 -14.39 -20.11
N LYS A 152 20.80 -13.48 -19.56
CA LYS A 152 21.63 -13.74 -18.36
C LYS A 152 21.07 -13.14 -17.08
N PHE A 153 20.41 -11.97 -17.15
CA PHE A 153 19.88 -11.29 -15.98
C PHE A 153 18.70 -10.38 -16.33
N THR A 154 17.91 -10.08 -15.32
CA THR A 154 16.84 -9.07 -15.37
C THR A 154 17.10 -8.05 -14.28
N LEU A 155 17.06 -6.75 -14.63
CA LEU A 155 17.28 -5.63 -13.73
C LEU A 155 15.95 -4.93 -13.44
N TYR A 156 15.64 -4.79 -12.15
CA TYR A 156 14.49 -4.03 -11.65
C TYR A 156 14.94 -2.82 -10.84
N ASP A 157 14.15 -1.74 -10.88
CA ASP A 157 14.28 -0.57 -9.99
C ASP A 157 13.05 -0.50 -9.09
N ASP A 158 13.29 -0.39 -7.78
CA ASP A 158 12.24 -0.25 -6.78
C ASP A 158 12.55 0.88 -5.80
N PHE A 159 11.52 1.51 -5.27
CA PHE A 159 11.64 2.60 -4.30
C PHE A 159 11.49 2.14 -2.84
N ALA A 160 11.37 0.86 -2.60
CA ALA A 160 11.27 0.32 -1.25
C ALA A 160 12.44 0.79 -0.38
N HIS A 161 12.13 1.43 0.74
CA HIS A 161 13.09 1.99 1.69
C HIS A 161 12.67 1.79 3.15
N HIS A 162 11.65 0.99 3.39
CA HIS A 162 11.20 0.52 4.70
C HIS A 162 11.31 -1.02 4.73
N PRO A 163 11.68 -1.65 5.85
CA PRO A 163 11.89 -3.10 5.91
C PRO A 163 10.72 -3.92 5.37
N SER A 164 9.48 -3.61 5.77
CA SER A 164 8.29 -4.31 5.27
C SER A 164 8.10 -4.14 3.76
N ALA A 165 8.39 -2.96 3.20
CA ALA A 165 8.32 -2.73 1.76
C ALA A 165 9.39 -3.52 1.01
N ILE A 166 10.62 -3.59 1.53
CA ILE A 166 11.71 -4.39 0.96
C ILE A 166 11.33 -5.88 0.98
N GLN A 167 10.84 -6.36 2.11
CA GLN A 167 10.41 -7.75 2.29
C GLN A 167 9.31 -8.13 1.30
N THR A 168 8.26 -7.32 1.17
CA THR A 168 7.13 -7.59 0.26
C THR A 168 7.56 -7.56 -1.21
N THR A 169 8.45 -6.63 -1.59
CA THR A 169 9.03 -6.56 -2.94
C THR A 169 9.86 -7.81 -3.25
N LEU A 170 10.75 -8.20 -2.34
CA LEU A 170 11.60 -9.39 -2.53
C LEU A 170 10.78 -10.68 -2.53
N SER A 171 9.75 -10.79 -1.69
CA SER A 171 8.83 -11.94 -1.68
C SER A 171 8.06 -12.04 -2.99
N GLY A 172 7.54 -10.94 -3.51
CA GLY A 172 6.87 -10.90 -4.81
C GLY A 172 7.81 -11.30 -5.95
N LEU A 173 9.05 -10.80 -5.93
CA LEU A 173 10.06 -11.18 -6.93
C LEU A 173 10.46 -12.66 -6.80
N ARG A 174 10.61 -13.17 -5.57
CA ARG A 174 10.92 -14.57 -5.30
C ARG A 174 9.87 -15.50 -5.87
N ASN A 175 8.60 -15.18 -5.72
CA ASN A 175 7.49 -15.94 -6.29
C ASN A 175 7.58 -15.99 -7.83
N LYS A 176 7.99 -14.90 -8.47
CA LYS A 176 8.16 -14.84 -9.93
C LYS A 176 9.35 -15.63 -10.43
N VAL A 177 10.51 -15.53 -9.76
CA VAL A 177 11.77 -16.11 -10.28
C VAL A 177 12.06 -17.51 -9.72
N GLY A 178 11.25 -18.00 -8.81
CA GLY A 178 11.38 -19.33 -8.20
C GLY A 178 12.72 -19.49 -7.49
N ARG A 179 13.60 -20.36 -7.99
CA ARG A 179 14.92 -20.65 -7.40
C ARG A 179 16.07 -19.83 -7.99
N ALA A 180 15.81 -18.96 -8.95
CA ALA A 180 16.87 -18.15 -9.54
C ALA A 180 17.51 -17.22 -8.48
N PRO A 181 18.82 -16.94 -8.56
CA PRO A 181 19.49 -16.03 -7.65
C PRO A 181 18.89 -14.63 -7.73
N ILE A 182 18.71 -13.98 -6.57
CA ILE A 182 18.35 -12.57 -6.45
C ILE A 182 19.52 -11.84 -5.81
N ILE A 183 19.97 -10.76 -6.42
CA ILE A 183 20.94 -9.82 -5.85
C ILE A 183 20.18 -8.54 -5.57
N ALA A 184 19.99 -8.21 -4.29
CA ALA A 184 19.36 -6.97 -3.86
C ALA A 184 20.42 -5.94 -3.48
N ILE A 185 20.39 -4.78 -4.12
CA ILE A 185 21.24 -3.64 -3.78
C ILE A 185 20.35 -2.60 -3.12
N VAL A 186 20.56 -2.33 -1.83
CA VAL A 186 19.71 -1.45 -1.03
C VAL A 186 20.47 -0.18 -0.64
N GLU A 187 19.89 0.98 -0.90
CA GLU A 187 20.37 2.28 -0.43
C GLU A 187 19.54 2.76 0.76
N LEU A 188 20.18 2.93 1.91
CA LEU A 188 19.55 3.45 3.14
C LEU A 188 19.39 4.97 3.06
N ARG A 189 18.32 5.43 2.46
CA ARG A 189 18.15 6.84 2.07
C ARG A 189 17.26 7.65 3.01
N SER A 190 16.22 7.04 3.57
CA SER A 190 15.29 7.74 4.47
C SER A 190 15.95 8.08 5.81
N ASN A 191 15.49 9.14 6.48
CA ASN A 191 15.99 9.52 7.80
C ASN A 191 15.79 8.40 8.81
N THR A 192 14.66 7.72 8.80
CA THR A 192 14.35 6.57 9.66
C THR A 192 15.36 5.42 9.45
N MET A 193 15.69 5.11 8.19
CA MET A 193 16.69 4.07 7.88
C MET A 193 18.10 4.48 8.34
N LYS A 194 18.47 5.74 8.17
CA LYS A 194 19.78 6.26 8.60
C LYS A 194 19.93 6.34 10.11
N SER A 195 18.85 6.55 10.85
CA SER A 195 18.86 6.62 12.33
C SER A 195 19.10 5.27 13.01
N GLY A 196 19.06 4.16 12.25
CA GLY A 196 19.28 2.83 12.78
C GLY A 196 18.06 2.21 13.49
N VAL A 197 16.90 2.87 13.51
CA VAL A 197 15.66 2.36 14.13
C VAL A 197 15.27 0.98 13.60
N HIS A 198 15.56 0.70 12.33
CA HIS A 198 15.24 -0.57 11.66
C HIS A 198 16.46 -1.49 11.44
N GLN A 199 17.60 -1.22 12.10
CA GLN A 199 18.84 -1.96 11.86
C GLN A 199 18.66 -3.47 12.05
N GLN A 200 17.95 -3.89 13.08
CA GLN A 200 17.73 -5.31 13.38
C GLN A 200 16.80 -5.98 12.37
N THR A 201 15.72 -5.31 11.99
CA THR A 201 14.72 -5.83 11.04
C THR A 201 15.23 -5.94 9.60
N LEU A 202 16.34 -5.26 9.27
CA LEU A 202 16.95 -5.34 7.93
C LEU A 202 17.93 -6.51 7.77
N VAL A 203 18.42 -7.07 8.88
CA VAL A 203 19.41 -8.15 8.90
C VAL A 203 18.75 -9.53 8.96
N ASP A 204 17.53 -9.60 9.49
CA ASP A 204 16.68 -10.79 9.60
C ASP A 204 15.92 -11.05 8.28
#